data_5fea3ded496fc1df63ae0dbb81b8e625
#
_entry.id   5fea3ded496fc1df63ae0dbb81b8e625
#
_cell.length_a   1.000
_cell.length_b   1.000
_cell.length_c   1.000
_cell.angle_alpha   90.00
_cell.angle_beta   90.00
_cell.angle_gamma   90.00
#
_symmetry.space_group_name_H-M   'P 1'
#
loop_
_entity.id
_entity.type
_entity.pdbx_description
1 polymer ?
#
loop_
_entity_poly.entity_id
_entity_poly.type
_entity_poly.pdbx_seq_one_letter_code
_entity_poly.pdbx_strand_id
1 'polypeptide(L)'
;LQRRPDIAAAERSVASANAQVGVARSAWFPSVTLSANAGQDAATLGDLFKASATTWSLGLSVAETLFDAGLRSAQVDAARAAWNGTVANYRQTVLTAFQGVEDELSAADSLQQQQLLRRQASEAADQTEQQMLNRYREGIVAYTDVVTAQATALGARRSLLQVTLGRQTAAVQMIEALGGGWSTQQLAADTAPPASAPGP
;
A
#
# COMPACT_ATOMS: atom_id res chain seq x y z
N LEU A 1 4.36 -9.36 8.22
CA LEU A 1 4.75 -8.72 6.95
C LEU A 1 4.05 -9.33 5.72
N GLN A 2 3.77 -10.64 5.68
CA GLN A 2 3.04 -11.29 4.56
C GLN A 2 1.62 -10.72 4.32
N ARG A 3 1.04 -10.06 5.31
CA ARG A 3 -0.27 -9.40 5.20
C ARG A 3 -0.21 -7.98 4.66
N ARG A 4 1.00 -7.44 4.42
CA ARG A 4 1.14 -6.07 3.91
C ARG A 4 0.72 -5.99 2.44
N PRO A 5 -0.18 -5.05 2.08
CA PRO A 5 -0.68 -4.92 0.71
C PRO A 5 0.39 -4.45 -0.27
N ASP A 6 1.34 -3.64 0.19
CA ASP A 6 2.47 -3.15 -0.62
C ASP A 6 3.42 -4.28 -1.03
N ILE A 7 3.72 -5.22 -0.13
CA ILE A 7 4.53 -6.40 -0.42
C ILE A 7 3.79 -7.33 -1.39
N ALA A 8 2.50 -7.57 -1.16
CA ALA A 8 1.68 -8.38 -2.07
C ALA A 8 1.58 -7.76 -3.47
N ALA A 9 1.42 -6.43 -3.58
CA ALA A 9 1.41 -5.72 -4.85
C ALA A 9 2.76 -5.82 -5.58
N ALA A 10 3.87 -5.66 -4.86
CA ALA A 10 5.21 -5.79 -5.43
C ALA A 10 5.49 -7.23 -5.92
N GLU A 11 5.03 -8.25 -5.19
CA GLU A 11 5.12 -9.66 -5.63
C GLU A 11 4.35 -9.89 -6.94
N ARG A 12 3.12 -9.35 -7.05
CA ARG A 12 2.32 -9.44 -8.29
C ARG A 12 2.96 -8.69 -9.45
N SER A 13 3.63 -7.57 -9.17
CA SER A 13 4.40 -6.85 -10.18
C SER A 13 5.56 -7.69 -10.73
N VAL A 14 6.29 -8.43 -9.86
CA VAL A 14 7.34 -9.38 -10.29
C VAL A 14 6.74 -10.49 -11.16
N ALA A 15 5.61 -11.06 -10.75
CA ALA A 15 4.93 -12.10 -11.53
C ALA A 15 4.48 -11.60 -12.90
N SER A 16 3.93 -10.37 -12.98
CA SER A 16 3.55 -9.72 -14.23
C SER A 16 4.75 -9.48 -15.15
N ALA A 17 5.85 -8.95 -14.61
CA ALA A 17 7.08 -8.72 -15.39
C ALA A 17 7.68 -10.04 -15.91
N ASN A 18 7.61 -11.12 -15.11
CA ASN A 18 8.04 -12.44 -15.56
C ASN A 18 7.16 -12.97 -16.73
N ALA A 19 5.84 -12.74 -16.68
CA ALA A 19 4.95 -13.08 -17.78
C ALA A 19 5.28 -12.28 -19.05
N GLN A 20 5.69 -11.01 -18.94
CA GLN A 20 6.16 -10.20 -20.08
C GLN A 20 7.41 -10.79 -20.75
N VAL A 21 8.31 -11.40 -19.99
CA VAL A 21 9.43 -12.16 -20.58
C VAL A 21 8.92 -13.33 -21.42
N GLY A 22 7.86 -14.01 -20.96
CA GLY A 22 7.18 -15.06 -21.74
C GLY A 22 6.57 -14.52 -23.03
N VAL A 23 5.89 -13.38 -22.96
CA VAL A 23 5.33 -12.69 -24.14
C VAL A 23 6.44 -12.31 -25.13
N ALA A 24 7.57 -11.73 -24.66
CA ALA A 24 8.69 -11.39 -25.53
C ALA A 24 9.29 -12.64 -26.21
N ARG A 25 9.36 -13.78 -25.51
CA ARG A 25 9.80 -15.06 -26.08
C ARG A 25 8.81 -15.63 -27.08
N SER A 26 7.51 -15.38 -26.94
CA SER A 26 6.52 -15.89 -27.89
C SER A 26 6.68 -15.30 -29.29
N ALA A 27 7.34 -14.14 -29.44
CA ALA A 27 7.70 -13.56 -30.74
C ALA A 27 8.66 -14.42 -31.60
N TRP A 28 9.26 -15.46 -31.02
CA TRP A 28 10.06 -16.45 -31.75
C TRP A 28 9.22 -17.54 -32.42
N PHE A 29 7.93 -17.60 -32.17
CA PHE A 29 7.04 -18.56 -32.75
C PHE A 29 6.16 -17.93 -33.84
N PRO A 30 5.72 -18.71 -34.86
CA PRO A 30 4.83 -18.22 -35.88
C PRO A 30 3.52 -17.66 -35.30
N SER A 31 3.06 -16.54 -35.83
CA SER A 31 1.72 -16.02 -35.52
C SER A 31 0.67 -16.77 -36.37
N VAL A 32 -0.35 -17.30 -35.71
CA VAL A 32 -1.46 -17.98 -36.36
C VAL A 32 -2.70 -17.09 -36.21
N THR A 33 -3.28 -16.65 -37.31
CA THR A 33 -4.48 -15.80 -37.30
C THR A 33 -5.61 -16.54 -38.00
N LEU A 34 -6.71 -16.75 -37.30
CA LEU A 34 -7.98 -17.22 -37.85
C LEU A 34 -8.92 -16.02 -38.06
N SER A 35 -9.37 -15.80 -39.28
CA SER A 35 -10.32 -14.73 -39.62
C SER A 35 -11.61 -15.34 -40.15
N ALA A 36 -12.75 -14.82 -39.68
CA ALA A 36 -14.05 -15.17 -40.18
C ALA A 36 -14.81 -13.87 -40.40
N ASN A 37 -15.34 -13.70 -41.62
CA ASN A 37 -16.17 -12.57 -41.95
C ASN A 37 -17.52 -13.10 -42.50
N ALA A 38 -18.61 -12.46 -42.07
CA ALA A 38 -19.94 -12.72 -42.61
C ALA A 38 -20.59 -11.37 -42.87
N GLY A 39 -21.24 -11.24 -44.01
CA GLY A 39 -21.89 -9.99 -44.44
C GLY A 39 -22.98 -10.22 -45.43
N GLN A 40 -23.64 -9.16 -45.82
CA GLN A 40 -24.62 -9.16 -46.93
C GLN A 40 -24.18 -8.11 -47.95
N ASP A 41 -24.16 -8.50 -49.20
CA ASP A 41 -23.80 -7.65 -50.34
C ASP A 41 -24.91 -7.68 -51.39
N ALA A 42 -25.53 -6.54 -51.67
CA ALA A 42 -26.63 -6.43 -52.58
C ALA A 42 -26.58 -5.11 -53.36
N ALA A 43 -26.95 -5.14 -54.62
CA ALA A 43 -26.99 -3.97 -55.47
C ALA A 43 -28.16 -3.00 -55.15
N THR A 44 -29.22 -3.49 -54.50
CA THR A 44 -30.38 -2.70 -54.07
C THR A 44 -30.75 -3.00 -52.62
N LEU A 45 -31.33 -2.02 -51.92
CA LEU A 45 -31.79 -2.17 -50.53
C LEU A 45 -32.83 -3.30 -50.35
N GLY A 46 -33.67 -3.56 -51.37
CA GLY A 46 -34.70 -4.60 -51.35
C GLY A 46 -34.12 -6.03 -51.41
N ASP A 47 -32.91 -6.18 -51.91
CA ASP A 47 -32.21 -7.47 -52.03
C ASP A 47 -31.30 -7.80 -50.88
N LEU A 48 -31.08 -6.84 -49.96
CA LEU A 48 -30.12 -6.95 -48.88
C LEU A 48 -30.39 -8.14 -47.92
N PHE A 49 -31.68 -8.51 -47.75
CA PHE A 49 -32.09 -9.59 -46.88
C PHE A 49 -32.37 -10.93 -47.61
N LYS A 50 -32.00 -11.03 -48.88
CA LYS A 50 -32.12 -12.28 -49.61
C LYS A 50 -30.98 -13.21 -49.30
N ALA A 51 -31.22 -14.51 -49.24
CA ALA A 51 -30.18 -15.50 -48.99
C ALA A 51 -29.03 -15.45 -50.03
N SER A 52 -29.32 -15.00 -51.26
CA SER A 52 -28.33 -14.79 -52.31
C SER A 52 -27.37 -13.62 -52.08
N ALA A 53 -27.71 -12.69 -51.18
CA ALA A 53 -26.87 -11.56 -50.79
C ALA A 53 -25.88 -11.91 -49.66
N THR A 54 -25.99 -13.08 -49.04
CA THR A 54 -25.14 -13.49 -47.92
C THR A 54 -23.77 -13.92 -48.44
N THR A 55 -22.73 -13.24 -47.96
CA THR A 55 -21.33 -13.59 -48.22
C THR A 55 -20.67 -14.02 -46.91
N TRP A 56 -19.83 -15.03 -46.99
CA TRP A 56 -18.98 -15.41 -45.84
C TRP A 56 -17.60 -15.82 -46.34
N SER A 57 -16.60 -15.59 -45.46
CA SER A 57 -15.27 -16.05 -45.71
C SER A 57 -14.62 -16.53 -44.42
N LEU A 58 -13.87 -17.61 -44.52
CA LEU A 58 -13.03 -18.14 -43.44
C LEU A 58 -11.60 -18.20 -43.96
N GLY A 59 -10.67 -17.61 -43.22
CA GLY A 59 -9.28 -17.56 -43.58
C GLY A 59 -8.37 -18.02 -42.42
N LEU A 60 -7.38 -18.81 -42.70
CA LEU A 60 -6.28 -19.16 -41.80
C LEU A 60 -4.99 -18.65 -42.40
N SER A 61 -4.24 -17.81 -41.65
CA SER A 61 -2.92 -17.34 -42.05
C SER A 61 -1.89 -17.68 -40.99
N VAL A 62 -0.71 -18.08 -41.45
CA VAL A 62 0.46 -18.32 -40.59
C VAL A 62 1.58 -17.44 -41.12
N ALA A 63 2.18 -16.65 -40.25
CA ALA A 63 3.29 -15.77 -40.61
C ALA A 63 4.42 -15.89 -39.58
N GLU A 64 5.65 -15.98 -40.09
CA GLU A 64 6.85 -16.00 -39.25
C GLU A 64 7.92 -15.09 -39.83
N THR A 65 8.62 -14.34 -38.98
CA THR A 65 9.73 -13.50 -39.36
C THR A 65 11.01 -14.30 -39.27
N LEU A 66 11.66 -14.57 -40.39
CA LEU A 66 12.91 -15.37 -40.44
C LEU A 66 14.16 -14.55 -40.11
N PHE A 67 14.14 -13.24 -40.41
CA PHE A 67 15.27 -12.36 -40.14
C PHE A 67 14.79 -10.99 -39.66
N ASP A 68 15.33 -10.55 -38.52
CA ASP A 68 14.94 -9.28 -37.87
C ASP A 68 16.17 -8.50 -37.33
N ALA A 69 17.37 -8.83 -37.78
CA ALA A 69 18.64 -8.20 -37.37
C ALA A 69 18.84 -8.17 -35.82
N GLY A 70 18.28 -9.15 -35.11
CA GLY A 70 18.41 -9.25 -33.65
C GLY A 70 17.34 -8.52 -32.80
N LEU A 71 16.33 -7.97 -33.46
CA LEU A 71 15.24 -7.20 -32.74
C LEU A 71 14.60 -8.05 -31.64
N ARG A 72 14.19 -9.30 -31.93
CA ARG A 72 13.53 -10.18 -30.96
C ARG A 72 14.45 -10.53 -29.79
N SER A 73 15.74 -10.74 -30.03
CA SER A 73 16.74 -10.96 -28.99
C SER A 73 16.83 -9.75 -28.04
N ALA A 74 16.96 -8.55 -28.61
CA ALA A 74 17.03 -7.32 -27.84
C ALA A 74 15.74 -7.07 -27.03
N GLN A 75 14.56 -7.41 -27.57
CA GLN A 75 13.29 -7.32 -26.85
C GLN A 75 13.21 -8.28 -25.66
N VAL A 76 13.68 -9.52 -25.81
CA VAL A 76 13.77 -10.48 -24.71
C VAL A 76 14.74 -9.99 -23.63
N ASP A 77 15.89 -9.45 -24.02
CA ASP A 77 16.87 -8.93 -23.05
C ASP A 77 16.33 -7.67 -22.32
N ALA A 78 15.63 -6.79 -23.02
CA ALA A 78 14.93 -5.67 -22.40
C ALA A 78 13.85 -6.12 -21.41
N ALA A 79 13.06 -7.14 -21.75
CA ALA A 79 12.05 -7.70 -20.85
C ALA A 79 12.68 -8.34 -19.61
N ARG A 80 13.82 -9.03 -19.76
CA ARG A 80 14.60 -9.60 -18.63
C ARG A 80 15.17 -8.52 -17.73
N ALA A 81 15.71 -7.45 -18.31
CA ALA A 81 16.22 -6.31 -17.55
C ALA A 81 15.10 -5.63 -16.75
N ALA A 82 13.93 -5.45 -17.34
CA ALA A 82 12.75 -4.93 -16.67
C ALA A 82 12.29 -5.84 -15.51
N TRP A 83 12.26 -7.16 -15.72
CA TRP A 83 11.98 -8.14 -14.65
C TRP A 83 12.98 -8.05 -13.50
N ASN A 84 14.29 -7.96 -13.78
CA ASN A 84 15.32 -7.77 -12.75
C ASN A 84 15.10 -6.48 -11.97
N GLY A 85 14.68 -5.40 -12.62
CA GLY A 85 14.31 -4.14 -11.97
C GLY A 85 13.13 -4.30 -11.00
N THR A 86 12.08 -5.04 -11.39
CA THR A 86 10.94 -5.29 -10.50
C THR A 86 11.32 -6.18 -9.31
N VAL A 87 12.24 -7.15 -9.48
CA VAL A 87 12.78 -7.95 -8.37
C VAL A 87 13.56 -7.08 -7.38
N ALA A 88 14.37 -6.13 -7.88
CA ALA A 88 15.09 -5.19 -7.01
C ALA A 88 14.11 -4.28 -6.23
N ASN A 89 13.06 -3.78 -6.87
CA ASN A 89 12.01 -3.00 -6.23
C ASN A 89 11.25 -3.80 -5.17
N TYR A 90 10.92 -5.06 -5.43
CA TYR A 90 10.32 -5.95 -4.43
C TYR A 90 11.21 -6.09 -3.19
N ARG A 91 12.51 -6.33 -3.38
CA ARG A 91 13.46 -6.41 -2.26
C ARG A 91 13.51 -5.10 -1.46
N GLN A 92 13.52 -3.96 -2.15
CA GLN A 92 13.50 -2.65 -1.51
C GLN A 92 12.23 -2.46 -0.67
N THR A 93 11.06 -2.81 -1.21
CA THR A 93 9.77 -2.74 -0.49
C THR A 93 9.80 -3.59 0.79
N VAL A 94 10.34 -4.82 0.71
CA VAL A 94 10.49 -5.71 1.88
C VAL A 94 11.43 -5.11 2.92
N LEU A 95 12.59 -4.57 2.51
CA LEU A 95 13.55 -3.94 3.43
C LEU A 95 12.96 -2.70 4.11
N THR A 96 12.26 -1.85 3.36
CA THR A 96 11.55 -0.69 3.91
C THR A 96 10.45 -1.11 4.90
N ALA A 97 9.76 -2.22 4.63
CA ALA A 97 8.77 -2.75 5.55
C ALA A 97 9.39 -3.24 6.87
N PHE A 98 10.56 -3.89 6.83
CA PHE A 98 11.31 -4.27 8.03
C PHE A 98 11.79 -3.04 8.79
N GLN A 99 12.38 -2.08 8.08
CA GLN A 99 12.82 -0.82 8.69
C GLN A 99 11.67 -0.14 9.44
N GLY A 100 10.48 -0.03 8.84
CA GLY A 100 9.33 0.59 9.49
C GLY A 100 8.92 -0.12 10.80
N VAL A 101 8.99 -1.46 10.85
CA VAL A 101 8.71 -2.21 12.09
C VAL A 101 9.76 -1.96 13.15
N GLU A 102 11.04 -1.95 12.80
CA GLU A 102 12.14 -1.67 13.74
C GLU A 102 12.08 -0.23 14.29
N ASP A 103 11.76 0.73 13.42
CA ASP A 103 11.60 2.13 13.81
C ASP A 103 10.46 2.29 14.83
N GLU A 104 9.31 1.64 14.62
CA GLU A 104 8.18 1.70 15.56
C GLU A 104 8.45 0.95 16.86
N LEU A 105 9.18 -0.16 16.83
CA LEU A 105 9.62 -0.86 18.05
C LEU A 105 10.55 0.02 18.89
N SER A 106 11.53 0.66 18.25
CA SER A 106 12.45 1.59 18.91
C SER A 106 11.73 2.81 19.48
N ALA A 107 10.78 3.37 18.72
CA ALA A 107 9.95 4.47 19.18
C ALA A 107 9.10 4.08 20.40
N ALA A 108 8.48 2.89 20.40
CA ALA A 108 7.66 2.39 21.49
C ALA A 108 8.47 2.26 22.80
N ASP A 109 9.68 1.68 22.73
CA ASP A 109 10.57 1.55 23.88
C ASP A 109 11.00 2.92 24.41
N SER A 110 11.47 3.81 23.53
CA SER A 110 11.88 5.18 23.88
C SER A 110 10.74 5.97 24.54
N LEU A 111 9.53 5.91 23.97
CA LEU A 111 8.36 6.60 24.49
C LEU A 111 7.91 6.02 25.86
N GLN A 112 8.09 4.71 26.09
CA GLN A 112 7.82 4.10 27.39
C GLN A 112 8.76 4.66 28.48
N GLN A 113 10.04 4.76 28.20
CA GLN A 113 11.03 5.32 29.12
C GLN A 113 10.76 6.81 29.37
N GLN A 114 10.47 7.57 28.30
CA GLN A 114 10.13 8.98 28.40
C GLN A 114 8.85 9.19 29.25
N GLN A 115 7.84 8.35 29.11
CA GLN A 115 6.63 8.48 29.91
C GLN A 115 6.89 8.30 31.41
N LEU A 116 7.75 7.36 31.78
CA LEU A 116 8.13 7.17 33.18
C LEU A 116 8.77 8.45 33.76
N LEU A 117 9.75 9.00 33.04
CA LEU A 117 10.46 10.22 33.45
C LEU A 117 9.53 11.45 33.48
N ARG A 118 8.65 11.60 32.48
CA ARG A 118 7.69 12.71 32.43
C ARG A 118 6.62 12.61 33.51
N ARG A 119 6.23 11.40 33.90
CA ARG A 119 5.34 11.18 35.06
C ARG A 119 6.00 11.64 36.34
N GLN A 120 7.25 11.22 36.62
CA GLN A 120 7.98 11.65 37.79
C GLN A 120 8.18 13.17 37.83
N ALA A 121 8.50 13.78 36.67
CA ALA A 121 8.63 15.24 36.57
C ALA A 121 7.30 15.96 36.84
N SER A 122 6.17 15.44 36.34
CA SER A 122 4.85 16.00 36.61
C SER A 122 4.47 15.91 38.08
N GLU A 123 4.71 14.76 38.71
CA GLU A 123 4.44 14.56 40.14
C GLU A 123 5.28 15.48 41.04
N ALA A 124 6.58 15.65 40.69
CA ALA A 124 7.45 16.57 41.40
C ALA A 124 7.05 18.06 41.23
N ALA A 125 6.62 18.44 40.04
CA ALA A 125 6.12 19.79 39.76
C ALA A 125 4.81 20.06 40.51
N ASP A 126 3.89 19.06 40.57
CA ASP A 126 2.64 19.17 41.33
C ASP A 126 2.91 19.31 42.83
N GLN A 127 3.86 18.57 43.38
CA GLN A 127 4.30 18.72 44.78
C GLN A 127 4.88 20.12 45.05
N THR A 128 5.69 20.65 44.12
CA THR A 128 6.26 21.98 44.23
C THR A 128 5.15 23.07 44.18
N GLU A 129 4.18 22.92 43.30
CA GLU A 129 3.01 23.80 43.24
C GLU A 129 2.28 23.85 44.61
N GLN A 130 1.99 22.68 45.20
CA GLN A 130 1.35 22.59 46.49
C GLN A 130 2.18 23.23 47.63
N GLN A 131 3.47 22.98 47.66
CA GLN A 131 4.36 23.59 48.65
C GLN A 131 4.39 25.12 48.52
N MET A 132 4.49 25.67 47.31
CA MET A 132 4.48 27.11 47.07
C MET A 132 3.15 27.75 47.46
N LEU A 133 2.03 27.07 47.18
CA LEU A 133 0.70 27.53 47.60
C LEU A 133 0.55 27.56 49.15
N ASN A 134 1.08 26.57 49.87
CA ASN A 134 1.08 26.52 51.32
C ASN A 134 1.93 27.63 51.93
N ARG A 135 3.15 27.83 51.41
CA ARG A 135 4.09 28.89 51.86
C ARG A 135 3.52 30.29 51.57
N TYR A 136 2.77 30.48 50.50
CA TYR A 136 2.08 31.72 50.22
C TYR A 136 0.96 32.00 51.24
N ARG A 137 0.17 30.97 51.62
CA ARG A 137 -0.86 31.08 52.65
C ARG A 137 -0.30 31.46 54.00
N GLU A 138 0.95 31.04 54.29
CA GLU A 138 1.69 31.37 55.47
C GLU A 138 2.39 32.74 55.40
N GLY A 139 2.30 33.43 54.26
CA GLY A 139 2.92 34.75 54.04
C GLY A 139 4.45 34.72 53.80
N ILE A 140 5.01 33.54 53.50
CA ILE A 140 6.48 33.33 53.37
C ILE A 140 6.98 33.70 51.96
N VAL A 141 6.14 33.51 50.91
CA VAL A 141 6.52 33.72 49.50
C VAL A 141 5.52 34.66 48.83
N ALA A 142 5.96 35.30 47.71
CA ALA A 142 5.10 36.17 46.89
C ALA A 142 4.14 35.34 46.01
N TYR A 143 3.01 35.92 45.60
CA TYR A 143 2.06 35.28 44.70
C TYR A 143 2.65 34.97 43.33
N THR A 144 3.62 35.73 42.88
CA THR A 144 4.38 35.50 41.63
C THR A 144 5.08 34.13 41.63
N ASP A 145 5.57 33.70 42.80
CA ASP A 145 6.22 32.39 42.94
C ASP A 145 5.22 31.22 42.78
N VAL A 146 4.01 31.40 43.30
CA VAL A 146 2.89 30.46 43.11
C VAL A 146 2.51 30.34 41.62
N VAL A 147 2.37 31.48 40.94
CA VAL A 147 2.03 31.50 39.50
C VAL A 147 3.11 30.81 38.65
N THR A 148 4.38 31.03 39.02
CA THR A 148 5.51 30.38 38.35
C THR A 148 5.50 28.86 38.56
N ALA A 149 5.22 28.41 39.78
CA ALA A 149 5.11 26.97 40.09
C ALA A 149 3.93 26.34 39.37
N GLN A 150 2.79 27.03 39.30
CA GLN A 150 1.60 26.57 38.54
C GLN A 150 1.88 26.45 37.06
N ALA A 151 2.56 27.45 36.44
CA ALA A 151 2.93 27.40 35.04
C ALA A 151 3.87 26.20 34.74
N THR A 152 4.81 25.95 35.66
CA THR A 152 5.73 24.80 35.56
C THR A 152 5.00 23.47 35.68
N ALA A 153 4.10 23.32 36.63
CA ALA A 153 3.28 22.11 36.81
C ALA A 153 2.38 21.86 35.59
N LEU A 154 1.74 22.91 35.05
CA LEU A 154 0.93 22.81 33.83
C LEU A 154 1.77 22.38 32.62
N GLY A 155 3.00 22.93 32.49
CA GLY A 155 3.96 22.54 31.44
C GLY A 155 4.36 21.06 31.54
N ALA A 156 4.63 20.58 32.77
CA ALA A 156 4.98 19.18 33.02
C ALA A 156 3.82 18.21 32.70
N ARG A 157 2.59 18.55 33.12
CA ARG A 157 1.35 17.79 32.78
C ARG A 157 1.12 17.72 31.27
N ARG A 158 1.31 18.84 30.55
CA ARG A 158 1.23 18.87 29.06
C ARG A 158 2.26 17.94 28.43
N SER A 159 3.49 17.98 28.90
CA SER A 159 4.56 17.12 28.38
C SER A 159 4.26 15.64 28.60
N LEU A 160 3.69 15.26 29.75
CA LEU A 160 3.25 13.89 30.03
C LEU A 160 2.11 13.46 29.08
N LEU A 161 1.13 14.32 28.83
CA LEU A 161 0.04 14.04 27.89
C LEU A 161 0.55 13.85 26.46
N GLN A 162 1.52 14.68 26.02
CA GLN A 162 2.11 14.55 24.70
C GLN A 162 2.83 13.20 24.50
N VAL A 163 3.60 12.76 25.48
CA VAL A 163 4.27 11.44 25.43
C VAL A 163 3.24 10.29 25.47
N THR A 164 2.18 10.45 26.25
CA THR A 164 1.09 9.46 26.31
C THR A 164 0.39 9.34 24.95
N LEU A 165 0.10 10.47 24.31
CA LEU A 165 -0.44 10.51 22.94
C LEU A 165 0.54 9.85 21.95
N GLY A 166 1.82 10.19 22.02
CA GLY A 166 2.86 9.59 21.17
C GLY A 166 2.89 8.06 21.27
N ARG A 167 2.75 7.51 22.49
CA ARG A 167 2.66 6.05 22.70
C ARG A 167 1.45 5.43 22.02
N GLN A 168 0.29 6.08 22.10
CA GLN A 168 -0.92 5.56 21.42
C GLN A 168 -0.74 5.60 19.90
N THR A 169 -0.15 6.68 19.38
CA THR A 169 0.14 6.82 17.94
C THR A 169 1.12 5.75 17.48
N ALA A 170 2.23 5.54 18.20
CA ALA A 170 3.21 4.50 17.87
C ALA A 170 2.58 3.09 17.90
N ALA A 171 1.65 2.82 18.83
CA ALA A 171 0.94 1.54 18.86
C ALA A 171 0.07 1.32 17.61
N VAL A 172 -0.60 2.36 17.12
CA VAL A 172 -1.38 2.29 15.87
C VAL A 172 -0.46 2.11 14.66
N GLN A 173 0.62 2.89 14.58
CA GLN A 173 1.61 2.81 13.49
C GLN A 173 2.28 1.43 13.45
N MET A 174 2.54 0.81 14.59
CA MET A 174 3.04 -0.57 14.66
C MET A 174 2.04 -1.58 14.06
N ILE A 175 0.75 -1.44 14.34
CA ILE A 175 -0.29 -2.29 13.74
C ILE A 175 -0.31 -2.10 12.21
N GLU A 176 -0.22 -0.86 11.74
CA GLU A 176 -0.13 -0.53 10.31
C GLU A 176 1.14 -1.12 9.68
N ALA A 177 2.31 -0.96 10.33
CA ALA A 177 3.58 -1.51 9.85
C ALA A 177 3.59 -3.03 9.76
N LEU A 178 2.83 -3.72 10.60
CA LEU A 178 2.64 -5.18 10.55
C LEU A 178 1.64 -5.62 9.47
N GLY A 179 0.95 -4.69 8.82
CA GLY A 179 0.01 -4.96 7.73
C GLY A 179 -1.47 -4.77 8.11
N GLY A 180 -1.76 -4.14 9.26
CA GLY A 180 -3.13 -3.87 9.69
C GLY A 180 -3.97 -5.12 9.99
N GLY A 181 -5.28 -4.94 10.05
CA GLY A 181 -6.25 -6.00 10.34
C GLY A 181 -6.96 -6.61 9.12
N TRP A 182 -6.52 -6.32 7.89
CA TRP A 182 -7.16 -6.83 6.68
C TRP A 182 -6.67 -8.24 6.29
N SER A 183 -7.50 -8.97 5.54
CA SER A 183 -7.13 -10.25 4.92
C SER A 183 -7.63 -10.31 3.47
N THR A 184 -6.95 -11.11 2.64
CA THR A 184 -7.38 -11.35 1.25
C THR A 184 -8.79 -11.94 1.15
N GLN A 185 -9.24 -12.64 2.19
CA GLN A 185 -10.61 -13.16 2.27
C GLN A 185 -11.65 -12.04 2.47
N GLN A 186 -11.33 -11.00 3.26
CA GLN A 186 -12.19 -9.83 3.42
C GLN A 186 -12.31 -9.04 2.12
N LEU A 187 -11.21 -8.83 1.39
CA LEU A 187 -11.25 -8.18 0.07
C LEU A 187 -12.10 -8.97 -0.94
N ALA A 188 -12.01 -10.29 -0.94
CA ALA A 188 -12.82 -11.14 -1.82
C ALA A 188 -14.31 -11.08 -1.45
N ALA A 189 -14.65 -10.95 -0.17
CA ALA A 189 -16.03 -10.79 0.30
C ALA A 189 -16.62 -9.41 -0.07
N ASP A 190 -15.83 -8.35 0.06
CA ASP A 190 -16.25 -6.98 -0.28
C ASP A 190 -16.37 -6.73 -1.80
N THR A 191 -15.65 -7.50 -2.63
CA THR A 191 -15.73 -7.43 -4.10
C THR A 191 -16.76 -8.39 -4.70
N ALA A 192 -17.36 -9.28 -3.90
CA ALA A 192 -18.45 -10.14 -4.36
C ALA A 192 -19.69 -9.29 -4.69
N PRO A 193 -20.31 -9.47 -5.85
CA PRO A 193 -21.57 -8.76 -6.14
C PRO A 193 -22.62 -9.14 -5.08
N PRO A 194 -23.46 -8.20 -4.65
CA PRO A 194 -24.50 -8.50 -3.67
C PRO A 194 -25.35 -9.66 -4.17
N ALA A 195 -25.49 -10.66 -3.32
CA ALA A 195 -26.32 -11.83 -3.64
C ALA A 195 -27.71 -11.32 -4.12
N SER A 196 -28.09 -11.70 -5.34
CA SER A 196 -29.39 -11.32 -5.90
C SER A 196 -30.48 -11.68 -4.89
N ALA A 197 -31.18 -10.66 -4.41
CA ALA A 197 -32.34 -10.86 -3.55
C ALA A 197 -33.30 -11.83 -4.24
N PRO A 198 -33.88 -12.81 -3.54
CA PRO A 198 -34.90 -13.67 -4.13
C PRO A 198 -36.04 -12.77 -4.57
N GLY A 199 -36.34 -12.80 -5.86
CA GLY A 199 -37.47 -12.07 -6.44
C GLY A 199 -38.81 -12.52 -5.81
N PRO A 200 -39.82 -11.66 -5.83
CA PRO A 200 -41.11 -11.93 -5.23
C PRO A 200 -41.87 -13.05 -5.93
#